data_d73a63195398b144ef80a867363f6086
#
_entry.id   d73a63195398b144ef80a867363f6086
#
_cell.length_a   1.000
_cell.length_b   1.000
_cell.length_c   1.000
_cell.angle_alpha   90.00
_cell.angle_beta   90.00
_cell.angle_gamma   90.00
#
_symmetry.space_group_name_H-M   'P 1'
#
loop_
_entity.id
_entity.type
_entity.pdbx_description
1 polymer ?
#
loop_
_entity_poly.entity_id
_entity_poly.type
_entity_poly.pdbx_seq_one_letter_code
_entity_poly.pdbx_strand_id
1 'polypeptide(L)'
;MAKKIVIDAGHGGEDPGTSANGIIEKNKTLEISKYLHKRFNELGIENAMTRDSDITLGPSDRPKTVQSFYGNGNDVIVLSNHINAGGGDGAEIIYALRNSSTLAKKIADEFTRAGQNVRKYYQRRLPSDPSKDYYYILRDTPNNESVIIEYGFADSSGDDPNLLKEDWQDLAEAVVRAVASYAGVTYKQAGDSTNTYVVSKGDTLWGIARKYGVSVEELKNKNNLTSNSLSIGQVLLISGSDNAHEYYTVNKGDTLYSIAKRYGTSVSSLKEINNLSSNNLSVGQKLKIVNNTSDVPNNINTYAVKAGDNLYKIARENNVSVSEIKSLNNLNSDSLSIGQILKIPSSNSANVIYTVKAGDNLYAIARDYNTTVDAIKKRNNLTSNLLSIGQKLIIP
;
A
#
# COMPACT_ATOMS: atom_id res chain seq x y z
N MET A 1 23.66 23.78 -8.42
CA MET A 1 23.43 22.55 -9.23
C MET A 1 22.25 21.82 -8.62
N ALA A 2 21.46 21.12 -9.43
CA ALA A 2 20.39 20.26 -8.91
C ALA A 2 21.01 19.13 -8.08
N LYS A 3 20.38 18.80 -6.94
CA LYS A 3 20.82 17.70 -6.09
C LYS A 3 20.47 16.36 -6.75
N LYS A 4 21.39 15.40 -6.64
CA LYS A 4 21.19 14.00 -7.05
C LYS A 4 21.21 13.11 -5.82
N ILE A 5 20.54 11.96 -5.86
CA ILE A 5 20.39 11.12 -4.68
C ILE A 5 20.93 9.72 -4.96
N VAL A 6 21.75 9.21 -4.06
CA VAL A 6 22.08 7.79 -4.01
C VAL A 6 21.42 7.19 -2.77
N ILE A 7 20.54 6.24 -2.99
CA ILE A 7 19.81 5.52 -1.95
C ILE A 7 20.56 4.22 -1.66
N ASP A 8 21.09 4.11 -0.46
CA ASP A 8 21.80 2.93 0.00
C ASP A 8 20.88 2.08 0.89
N ALA A 9 20.54 0.89 0.41
CA ALA A 9 19.81 -0.09 1.20
C ALA A 9 20.79 -0.88 2.07
N GLY A 10 20.78 -0.63 3.38
CA GLY A 10 21.67 -1.28 4.33
C GLY A 10 21.59 -2.81 4.28
N HIS A 11 22.71 -3.49 4.58
CA HIS A 11 22.83 -4.96 4.55
C HIS A 11 22.51 -5.58 3.20
N GLY A 12 22.19 -6.88 3.14
CA GLY A 12 21.81 -7.59 1.90
C GLY A 12 22.58 -8.91 1.71
N GLY A 13 21.96 -9.84 0.99
CA GLY A 13 22.53 -11.17 0.70
C GLY A 13 22.80 -11.95 1.98
N GLU A 14 24.09 -12.25 2.22
CA GLU A 14 24.54 -13.01 3.40
C GLU A 14 24.48 -12.21 4.71
N ASP A 15 24.42 -10.88 4.64
CA ASP A 15 24.29 -9.99 5.81
C ASP A 15 22.81 -9.63 6.05
N PRO A 16 22.12 -10.27 7.01
CA PRO A 16 20.72 -9.99 7.28
C PRO A 16 20.51 -8.66 8.02
N GLY A 17 21.56 -8.06 8.60
CA GLY A 17 21.42 -7.01 9.59
C GLY A 17 20.73 -7.52 10.85
N THR A 18 20.01 -6.65 11.57
CA THR A 18 19.23 -7.06 12.73
C THR A 18 18.01 -7.90 12.35
N SER A 19 17.64 -8.83 13.24
CA SER A 19 16.45 -9.68 13.06
C SER A 19 15.74 -9.81 14.40
N ALA A 20 14.60 -9.14 14.55
CA ALA A 20 13.80 -9.15 15.77
C ALA A 20 12.34 -8.85 15.45
N ASN A 21 11.41 -9.30 16.28
CA ASN A 21 9.97 -9.03 16.16
C ASN A 21 9.37 -9.30 14.76
N GLY A 22 9.96 -10.25 13.99
CA GLY A 22 9.54 -10.56 12.62
C GLY A 22 10.04 -9.58 11.56
N ILE A 23 10.91 -8.64 11.92
CA ILE A 23 11.60 -7.74 11.00
C ILE A 23 12.98 -8.32 10.69
N ILE A 24 13.34 -8.38 9.41
CA ILE A 24 14.69 -8.67 8.93
C ILE A 24 15.19 -7.40 8.24
N GLU A 25 16.21 -6.78 8.79
CA GLU A 25 16.65 -5.45 8.39
C GLU A 25 16.95 -5.35 6.89
N LYS A 26 17.71 -6.29 6.32
CA LYS A 26 18.04 -6.26 4.88
C LYS A 26 16.82 -6.20 3.96
N ASN A 27 15.71 -6.84 4.37
CA ASN A 27 14.47 -6.85 3.59
C ASN A 27 13.74 -5.52 3.71
N LYS A 28 13.64 -5.01 4.94
CA LYS A 28 12.95 -3.75 5.22
C LYS A 28 13.68 -2.56 4.62
N THR A 29 15.01 -2.51 4.72
CA THR A 29 15.82 -1.44 4.11
C THR A 29 15.72 -1.45 2.59
N LEU A 30 15.63 -2.63 1.96
CA LEU A 30 15.39 -2.75 0.51
C LEU A 30 14.00 -2.26 0.12
N GLU A 31 12.98 -2.62 0.91
CA GLU A 31 11.59 -2.18 0.70
C GLU A 31 11.45 -0.66 0.78
N ILE A 32 11.98 -0.06 1.84
CA ILE A 32 12.04 1.40 2.03
C ILE A 32 12.80 2.05 0.87
N SER A 33 13.96 1.54 0.51
CA SER A 33 14.80 2.13 -0.55
C SER A 33 14.12 2.10 -1.92
N LYS A 34 13.41 1.02 -2.25
CA LYS A 34 12.60 0.95 -3.50
C LYS A 34 11.47 1.98 -3.50
N TYR A 35 10.83 2.19 -2.35
CA TYR A 35 9.81 3.23 -2.21
C TYR A 35 10.41 4.63 -2.45
N LEU A 36 11.51 4.96 -1.79
CA LEU A 36 12.22 6.23 -1.97
C LEU A 36 12.62 6.45 -3.43
N HIS A 37 13.19 5.41 -4.08
CA HIS A 37 13.57 5.47 -5.49
C HIS A 37 12.39 5.82 -6.40
N LYS A 38 11.26 5.14 -6.22
CA LYS A 38 10.02 5.42 -6.94
C LYS A 38 9.57 6.87 -6.71
N ARG A 39 9.53 7.32 -5.45
CA ARG A 39 9.05 8.64 -5.08
C ARG A 39 9.95 9.77 -5.62
N PHE A 40 11.26 9.62 -5.56
CA PHE A 40 12.17 10.61 -6.14
C PHE A 40 12.05 10.69 -7.66
N ASN A 41 11.84 9.57 -8.34
CA ASN A 41 11.53 9.57 -9.78
C ASN A 41 10.22 10.35 -10.08
N GLU A 42 9.16 10.16 -9.28
CA GLU A 42 7.90 10.89 -9.40
C GLU A 42 8.06 12.40 -9.17
N LEU A 43 9.00 12.81 -8.33
CA LEU A 43 9.35 14.21 -8.09
C LEU A 43 10.33 14.78 -9.12
N GLY A 44 10.80 13.98 -10.08
CA GLY A 44 11.79 14.38 -11.07
C GLY A 44 13.18 14.60 -10.50
N ILE A 45 13.51 13.98 -9.37
CA ILE A 45 14.83 14.03 -8.75
C ILE A 45 15.66 12.85 -9.27
N GLU A 46 16.80 13.17 -9.89
CA GLU A 46 17.74 12.16 -10.39
C GLU A 46 18.27 11.31 -9.22
N ASN A 47 18.06 10.00 -9.29
CA ASN A 47 18.44 9.14 -8.19
C ASN A 47 18.78 7.70 -8.64
N ALA A 48 19.60 7.00 -7.83
CA ALA A 48 20.02 5.62 -8.05
C ALA A 48 20.02 4.85 -6.72
N MET A 49 20.01 3.52 -6.80
CA MET A 49 20.08 2.62 -5.63
C MET A 49 21.37 1.82 -5.65
N THR A 50 21.98 1.60 -4.49
CA THR A 50 23.17 0.74 -4.37
C THR A 50 22.85 -0.73 -4.65
N ARG A 51 21.64 -1.18 -4.28
CA ARG A 51 21.09 -2.49 -4.63
C ARG A 51 19.57 -2.41 -4.80
N ASP A 52 19.04 -3.14 -5.73
CA ASP A 52 17.60 -3.30 -6.02
C ASP A 52 17.10 -4.72 -5.78
N SER A 53 17.98 -5.60 -5.33
CA SER A 53 17.74 -7.01 -5.05
C SER A 53 18.49 -7.44 -3.79
N ASP A 54 18.27 -8.69 -3.33
CA ASP A 54 18.92 -9.23 -2.14
C ASP A 54 20.34 -9.74 -2.47
N ILE A 55 21.27 -8.80 -2.64
CA ILE A 55 22.69 -9.06 -2.92
C ILE A 55 23.58 -8.52 -1.80
N THR A 56 24.73 -9.17 -1.59
CA THR A 56 25.74 -8.71 -0.65
C THR A 56 26.57 -7.58 -1.24
N LEU A 57 26.65 -6.44 -0.55
CA LEU A 57 27.59 -5.36 -0.82
C LEU A 57 28.47 -5.14 0.41
N GLY A 58 29.74 -5.50 0.29
CA GLY A 58 30.70 -5.36 1.38
C GLY A 58 31.07 -3.90 1.70
N PRO A 59 31.69 -3.66 2.88
CA PRO A 59 32.06 -2.32 3.32
C PRO A 59 33.01 -1.56 2.37
N SER A 60 33.84 -2.28 1.61
CA SER A 60 34.75 -1.68 0.61
C SER A 60 34.06 -1.35 -0.72
N ASP A 61 33.00 -2.07 -1.07
CA ASP A 61 32.37 -1.96 -2.38
C ASP A 61 31.16 -1.02 -2.36
N ARG A 62 30.46 -0.96 -1.24
CA ARG A 62 29.30 -0.11 -1.06
C ARG A 62 29.59 1.40 -1.30
N PRO A 63 30.65 2.01 -0.73
CA PRO A 63 31.01 3.39 -1.05
C PRO A 63 31.45 3.61 -2.50
N LYS A 64 32.12 2.62 -3.10
CA LYS A 64 32.49 2.67 -4.53
C LYS A 64 31.25 2.66 -5.42
N THR A 65 30.27 1.81 -5.09
CA THR A 65 28.98 1.76 -5.77
C THR A 65 28.26 3.10 -5.67
N VAL A 66 28.22 3.72 -4.48
CA VAL A 66 27.67 5.07 -4.30
C VAL A 66 28.33 6.07 -5.26
N GLN A 67 29.66 6.11 -5.30
CA GLN A 67 30.39 7.07 -6.11
C GLN A 67 30.31 6.80 -7.62
N SER A 68 30.05 5.54 -8.02
CA SER A 68 29.94 5.15 -9.42
C SER A 68 28.75 5.77 -10.15
N PHE A 69 27.68 6.14 -9.43
CA PHE A 69 26.49 6.72 -10.04
C PHE A 69 26.68 8.19 -10.43
N TYR A 70 27.04 9.03 -9.46
CA TYR A 70 27.08 10.49 -9.66
C TYR A 70 28.40 11.12 -9.18
N GLY A 71 29.38 10.31 -8.87
CA GLY A 71 30.68 10.77 -8.39
C GLY A 71 30.66 11.20 -6.92
N ASN A 72 31.68 11.95 -6.54
CA ASN A 72 31.95 12.34 -5.16
C ASN A 72 31.88 13.88 -5.00
N GLY A 73 30.71 14.44 -5.29
CA GLY A 73 30.42 15.88 -5.16
C GLY A 73 29.46 16.20 -4.03
N ASN A 74 29.47 17.44 -3.57
CA ASN A 74 28.54 17.93 -2.53
C ASN A 74 27.11 18.16 -3.05
N ASP A 75 26.90 18.01 -4.36
CA ASP A 75 25.59 17.98 -5.00
C ASP A 75 24.94 16.59 -4.94
N VAL A 76 25.66 15.58 -4.46
CA VAL A 76 25.15 14.21 -4.27
C VAL A 76 24.76 13.98 -2.81
N ILE A 77 23.50 13.64 -2.58
CA ILE A 77 22.97 13.23 -1.28
C ILE A 77 23.02 11.70 -1.20
N VAL A 78 23.58 11.15 -0.13
CA VAL A 78 23.60 9.71 0.14
C VAL A 78 22.69 9.43 1.32
N LEU A 79 21.64 8.62 1.08
CA LEU A 79 20.68 8.18 2.09
C LEU A 79 20.93 6.70 2.39
N SER A 80 21.60 6.38 3.48
CA SER A 80 21.83 4.99 3.90
C SER A 80 20.74 4.57 4.89
N ASN A 81 19.85 3.68 4.47
CA ASN A 81 18.69 3.25 5.22
C ASN A 81 19.02 2.03 6.09
N HIS A 82 18.70 2.11 7.37
CA HIS A 82 18.99 1.10 8.40
C HIS A 82 17.86 0.95 9.41
N ILE A 83 17.87 -0.15 10.14
CA ILE A 83 17.00 -0.43 11.28
C ILE A 83 17.89 -0.75 12.48
N ASN A 84 17.73 -0.02 13.54
CA ASN A 84 18.56 -0.14 14.75
C ASN A 84 18.21 -1.38 15.59
N ALA A 85 19.11 -1.72 16.53
CA ALA A 85 18.93 -2.76 17.53
C ALA A 85 19.63 -2.37 18.84
N GLY A 86 19.28 -3.07 19.93
CA GLY A 86 19.86 -2.83 21.27
C GLY A 86 18.83 -2.37 22.29
N GLY A 87 17.54 -2.71 22.08
CA GLY A 87 16.46 -2.47 23.03
C GLY A 87 16.08 -0.98 23.21
N GLY A 88 16.42 -0.13 22.23
CA GLY A 88 15.98 1.25 22.20
C GLY A 88 14.57 1.41 21.66
N ASP A 89 14.11 2.66 21.52
CA ASP A 89 12.85 3.03 20.89
C ASP A 89 12.98 4.39 20.26
N GLY A 90 12.53 4.54 18.99
CA GLY A 90 12.60 5.77 18.21
C GLY A 90 13.75 5.86 17.22
N ALA A 91 13.62 6.77 16.27
CA ALA A 91 14.55 6.95 15.15
C ALA A 91 15.83 7.68 15.56
N GLU A 92 16.91 7.41 14.82
CA GLU A 92 18.19 8.17 14.93
C GLU A 92 18.67 8.56 13.54
N ILE A 93 19.21 9.78 13.37
CA ILE A 93 19.77 10.22 12.11
C ILE A 93 21.25 10.59 12.32
N ILE A 94 22.16 9.89 11.63
CA ILE A 94 23.59 10.11 11.76
C ILE A 94 24.09 10.81 10.50
N TYR A 95 24.68 11.99 10.63
CA TYR A 95 25.21 12.74 9.50
C TYR A 95 26.74 12.87 9.55
N ALA A 96 27.36 12.98 8.39
CA ALA A 96 28.82 13.02 8.27
C ALA A 96 29.42 14.24 8.94
N LEU A 97 30.64 14.12 9.49
CA LEU A 97 31.36 15.19 10.20
C LEU A 97 31.54 16.46 9.37
N ARG A 98 31.65 16.32 8.06
CA ARG A 98 31.81 17.44 7.10
C ARG A 98 30.52 18.17 6.78
N ASN A 99 29.36 17.55 7.08
CA ASN A 99 28.05 18.10 6.73
C ASN A 99 27.46 18.94 7.88
N SER A 100 26.60 19.86 7.54
CA SER A 100 25.75 20.54 8.53
C SER A 100 24.62 19.62 8.98
N SER A 101 24.01 19.91 10.11
CA SER A 101 22.84 19.14 10.61
C SER A 101 21.55 19.42 9.84
N THR A 102 21.56 20.26 8.81
CA THR A 102 20.34 20.78 8.17
C THR A 102 19.48 19.67 7.57
N LEU A 103 20.07 18.74 6.80
CA LEU A 103 19.34 17.61 6.23
C LEU A 103 18.86 16.66 7.32
N ALA A 104 19.74 16.29 8.25
CA ALA A 104 19.40 15.40 9.36
C ALA A 104 18.26 15.96 10.23
N LYS A 105 18.28 17.26 10.52
CA LYS A 105 17.20 17.92 11.24
C LYS A 105 15.89 17.91 10.48
N LYS A 106 15.90 18.16 9.16
CA LYS A 106 14.68 18.09 8.34
C LYS A 106 14.07 16.68 8.36
N ILE A 107 14.89 15.63 8.29
CA ILE A 107 14.41 14.25 8.38
C ILE A 107 13.81 14.00 9.77
N ALA A 108 14.47 14.44 10.84
CA ALA A 108 13.98 14.32 12.21
C ALA A 108 12.64 15.04 12.42
N ASP A 109 12.50 16.25 11.92
CA ASP A 109 11.28 17.04 12.01
C ASP A 109 10.11 16.34 11.25
N GLU A 110 10.36 15.75 10.08
CA GLU A 110 9.34 15.04 9.32
C GLU A 110 8.99 13.67 9.95
N PHE A 111 9.95 12.97 10.56
CA PHE A 111 9.68 11.76 11.34
C PHE A 111 8.75 12.04 12.52
N THR A 112 9.02 13.13 13.26
CA THR A 112 8.16 13.57 14.36
C THR A 112 6.74 13.88 13.87
N ARG A 113 6.57 14.49 12.68
CA ARG A 113 5.26 14.74 12.07
C ARG A 113 4.56 13.46 11.64
N ALA A 114 5.32 12.45 11.25
CA ALA A 114 4.80 11.11 10.91
C ALA A 114 4.49 10.23 12.13
N GLY A 115 4.67 10.75 13.34
CA GLY A 115 4.38 10.04 14.58
C GLY A 115 5.55 9.24 15.16
N GLN A 116 6.72 9.27 14.50
CA GLN A 116 7.91 8.57 15.01
C GLN A 116 8.60 9.39 16.10
N ASN A 117 8.93 8.73 17.21
CA ASN A 117 9.79 9.28 18.24
C ASN A 117 11.22 9.44 17.72
N VAL A 118 11.78 10.67 17.73
CA VAL A 118 13.15 10.89 17.30
C VAL A 118 14.06 11.04 18.52
N ARG A 119 14.92 10.08 18.73
CA ARG A 119 15.87 10.08 19.88
C ARG A 119 16.92 11.18 19.72
N LYS A 120 17.52 11.27 18.54
CA LYS A 120 18.57 12.26 18.24
C LYS A 120 18.91 12.28 16.75
N TYR A 121 19.51 13.39 16.33
CA TYR A 121 20.33 13.45 15.13
C TYR A 121 21.73 13.95 15.53
N TYR A 122 22.80 13.24 15.09
CA TYR A 122 24.13 13.43 15.62
C TYR A 122 25.24 13.01 14.67
N GLN A 123 26.46 13.39 15.02
CA GLN A 123 27.69 12.94 14.37
C GLN A 123 28.41 11.95 15.29
N ARG A 124 29.05 10.92 14.72
CA ARG A 124 29.82 9.95 15.51
C ARG A 124 31.23 9.84 14.97
N ARG A 125 32.19 10.13 15.84
CA ARG A 125 33.62 10.09 15.52
C ARG A 125 34.20 8.71 15.73
N LEU A 126 35.16 8.34 14.88
CA LEU A 126 35.92 7.10 15.05
C LEU A 126 36.81 7.21 16.28
N PRO A 127 36.74 6.33 17.29
CA PRO A 127 37.53 6.44 18.52
C PRO A 127 39.06 6.43 18.28
N SER A 128 39.52 5.66 17.29
CA SER A 128 40.95 5.58 16.94
C SER A 128 41.46 6.78 16.15
N ASP A 129 40.57 7.56 15.52
CA ASP A 129 40.88 8.78 14.78
C ASP A 129 39.65 9.72 14.77
N PRO A 130 39.53 10.61 15.79
CA PRO A 130 38.35 11.47 15.93
C PRO A 130 38.18 12.52 14.80
N SER A 131 39.09 12.64 13.87
CA SER A 131 38.92 13.43 12.66
C SER A 131 38.04 12.75 11.60
N LYS A 132 37.77 11.46 11.76
CA LYS A 132 37.01 10.63 10.82
C LYS A 132 35.67 10.22 11.36
N ASP A 133 34.73 10.01 10.45
CA ASP A 133 33.43 9.43 10.75
C ASP A 133 33.57 7.98 11.23
N TYR A 134 32.79 7.59 12.24
CA TYR A 134 32.75 6.21 12.76
C TYR A 134 32.29 5.22 11.67
N TYR A 135 31.21 5.54 11.00
CA TYR A 135 30.60 4.68 10.00
C TYR A 135 31.32 4.83 8.66
N TYR A 136 31.69 3.68 8.07
CA TYR A 136 32.47 3.65 6.82
C TYR A 136 31.73 4.32 5.66
N ILE A 137 30.40 4.16 5.56
CA ILE A 137 29.62 4.75 4.47
C ILE A 137 29.68 6.29 4.50
N LEU A 138 29.73 6.90 5.69
CA LEU A 138 29.92 8.33 5.84
C LEU A 138 31.38 8.75 5.58
N ARG A 139 32.34 7.96 6.07
CA ARG A 139 33.78 8.22 5.95
C ARG A 139 34.28 8.12 4.51
N ASP A 140 33.83 7.06 3.82
CA ASP A 140 34.38 6.66 2.52
C ASP A 140 33.57 7.22 1.33
N THR A 141 32.65 8.17 1.60
CA THR A 141 31.98 9.06 0.62
C THR A 141 32.33 10.52 0.92
N PRO A 142 33.61 10.91 0.83
CA PRO A 142 34.17 12.05 1.58
C PRO A 142 33.66 13.44 1.21
N ASN A 143 33.05 13.65 0.05
CA ASN A 143 32.51 14.94 -0.37
C ASN A 143 30.99 14.94 -0.54
N ASN A 144 30.34 13.79 -0.41
CA ASN A 144 28.90 13.70 -0.54
C ASN A 144 28.17 14.21 0.72
N GLU A 145 26.94 14.70 0.57
CA GLU A 145 26.03 15.01 1.68
C GLU A 145 25.43 13.68 2.18
N SER A 146 26.09 13.04 3.17
CA SER A 146 25.76 11.67 3.57
C SER A 146 25.09 11.59 4.92
N VAL A 147 23.99 10.83 5.01
CA VAL A 147 23.27 10.53 6.23
C VAL A 147 22.95 9.03 6.31
N ILE A 148 23.03 8.47 7.53
CA ILE A 148 22.43 7.17 7.88
C ILE A 148 21.12 7.48 8.58
N ILE A 149 20.07 6.75 8.21
CA ILE A 149 18.73 6.87 8.76
C ILE A 149 18.38 5.55 9.43
N GLU A 150 18.35 5.55 10.74
CA GLU A 150 17.84 4.46 11.57
C GLU A 150 16.36 4.74 11.83
N TYR A 151 15.48 4.00 11.15
CA TYR A 151 14.03 4.27 11.17
C TYR A 151 13.36 3.96 12.50
N GLY A 152 13.98 3.13 13.33
CA GLY A 152 13.53 2.68 14.64
C GLY A 152 14.30 1.44 15.05
N PHE A 153 13.94 0.83 16.19
CA PHE A 153 14.58 -0.37 16.72
C PHE A 153 13.73 -1.62 16.45
N ALA A 154 14.27 -2.59 15.72
CA ALA A 154 13.56 -3.84 15.44
C ALA A 154 13.24 -4.63 16.73
N ASP A 155 14.06 -4.50 17.76
CA ASP A 155 13.96 -5.19 19.04
C ASP A 155 13.36 -4.33 20.16
N SER A 156 12.76 -3.18 19.80
CA SER A 156 12.06 -2.32 20.78
C SER A 156 10.92 -3.06 21.46
N SER A 157 10.70 -2.75 22.73
CA SER A 157 9.48 -3.10 23.47
C SER A 157 8.38 -2.04 23.35
N GLY A 158 8.66 -0.92 22.68
CA GLY A 158 7.73 0.16 22.38
C GLY A 158 6.98 -0.07 21.05
N ASP A 159 6.69 1.01 20.34
CA ASP A 159 5.88 1.00 19.11
C ASP A 159 6.68 0.85 17.81
N ASP A 160 8.01 1.02 17.84
CA ASP A 160 8.88 0.90 16.67
C ASP A 160 8.62 -0.36 15.82
N PRO A 161 8.47 -1.59 16.40
CA PRO A 161 8.23 -2.76 15.57
C PRO A 161 6.91 -2.70 14.80
N ASN A 162 5.90 -2.02 15.32
CA ASN A 162 4.62 -1.84 14.63
C ASN A 162 4.75 -0.78 13.52
N LEU A 163 5.35 0.37 13.82
CA LEU A 163 5.65 1.40 12.82
C LEU A 163 6.49 0.84 11.65
N LEU A 164 7.50 0.03 11.95
CA LEU A 164 8.36 -0.58 10.93
C LEU A 164 7.65 -1.66 10.10
N LYS A 165 6.59 -2.30 10.61
CA LYS A 165 5.83 -3.32 9.86
C LYS A 165 4.67 -2.72 9.09
N GLU A 166 3.85 -1.89 9.76
CA GLU A 166 2.55 -1.46 9.26
C GLU A 166 2.62 -0.06 8.63
N ASP A 167 3.33 0.89 9.27
CA ASP A 167 3.31 2.31 8.90
C ASP A 167 4.65 2.81 8.33
N TRP A 168 5.55 1.88 7.94
CA TRP A 168 6.87 2.23 7.42
C TRP A 168 6.83 3.15 6.18
N GLN A 169 5.75 3.10 5.40
CA GLN A 169 5.59 3.95 4.22
C GLN A 169 5.45 5.42 4.60
N ASP A 170 4.79 5.73 5.71
CA ASP A 170 4.66 7.09 6.22
C ASP A 170 6.02 7.65 6.66
N LEU A 171 6.89 6.79 7.25
CA LEU A 171 8.26 7.13 7.60
C LEU A 171 9.13 7.34 6.35
N ALA A 172 9.00 6.47 5.35
CA ALA A 172 9.70 6.65 4.07
C ALA A 172 9.26 7.94 3.37
N GLU A 173 7.96 8.25 3.38
CA GLU A 173 7.42 9.47 2.78
C GLU A 173 7.88 10.73 3.55
N ALA A 174 8.09 10.62 4.86
CA ALA A 174 8.71 11.69 5.67
C ALA A 174 10.12 12.01 5.17
N VAL A 175 10.92 10.98 4.83
CA VAL A 175 12.26 11.19 4.20
C VAL A 175 12.12 11.87 2.84
N VAL A 176 11.13 11.46 2.02
CA VAL A 176 10.89 12.11 0.70
C VAL A 176 10.59 13.59 0.88
N ARG A 177 9.70 13.97 1.81
CA ARG A 177 9.39 15.39 2.10
C ARG A 177 10.61 16.18 2.55
N ALA A 178 11.37 15.62 3.49
CA ALA A 178 12.59 16.26 4.01
C ALA A 178 13.62 16.51 2.92
N VAL A 179 13.89 15.51 2.10
CA VAL A 179 14.89 15.56 1.02
C VAL A 179 14.43 16.48 -0.11
N ALA A 180 13.18 16.41 -0.54
CA ALA A 180 12.63 17.33 -1.54
C ALA A 180 12.77 18.79 -1.09
N SER A 181 12.38 19.08 0.16
CA SER A 181 12.56 20.41 0.78
C SER A 181 14.02 20.83 0.84
N TYR A 182 14.93 19.92 1.18
CA TYR A 182 16.37 20.20 1.23
C TYR A 182 16.97 20.46 -0.16
N ALA A 183 16.51 19.70 -1.16
CA ALA A 183 16.95 19.83 -2.55
C ALA A 183 16.31 21.04 -3.28
N GLY A 184 15.38 21.74 -2.66
CA GLY A 184 14.65 22.85 -3.28
C GLY A 184 13.64 22.40 -4.33
N VAL A 185 13.17 21.15 -4.25
CA VAL A 185 12.16 20.56 -5.15
C VAL A 185 10.78 20.65 -4.49
N THR A 186 9.79 21.10 -5.25
CA THR A 186 8.42 21.13 -4.75
C THR A 186 7.93 19.70 -4.48
N TYR A 187 7.60 19.44 -3.22
CA TYR A 187 7.02 18.17 -2.84
C TYR A 187 5.61 18.03 -3.43
N LYS A 188 5.33 16.84 -3.94
CA LYS A 188 3.99 16.41 -4.34
C LYS A 188 3.68 15.14 -3.58
N GLN A 189 2.45 15.00 -3.10
CA GLN A 189 2.03 13.80 -2.39
C GLN A 189 2.18 12.55 -3.26
N ALA A 190 2.37 11.38 -2.65
CA ALA A 190 2.36 10.11 -3.37
C ALA A 190 1.02 9.97 -4.12
N GLY A 191 1.09 9.75 -5.42
CA GLY A 191 -0.12 9.79 -6.27
C GLY A 191 -0.41 11.13 -6.94
N ASP A 192 0.18 12.23 -6.47
CA ASP A 192 0.01 13.59 -7.01
C ASP A 192 0.90 13.86 -8.26
N SER A 193 1.39 12.81 -8.86
CA SER A 193 2.15 12.94 -10.10
C SER A 193 1.21 13.43 -11.21
N THR A 194 1.48 14.61 -11.72
CA THR A 194 1.00 15.02 -13.04
C THR A 194 1.71 14.12 -14.06
N ASN A 195 1.32 12.84 -14.08
CA ASN A 195 1.74 11.96 -15.15
C ASN A 195 1.18 12.54 -16.44
N THR A 196 2.05 12.88 -17.36
CA THR A 196 1.63 13.22 -18.72
C THR A 196 1.69 11.98 -19.59
N TYR A 197 0.73 11.86 -20.47
CA TYR A 197 0.70 10.82 -21.51
C TYR A 197 0.65 11.47 -22.88
N VAL A 198 1.53 11.06 -23.77
CA VAL A 198 1.50 11.49 -25.16
C VAL A 198 0.66 10.50 -25.96
N VAL A 199 -0.42 11.00 -26.54
CA VAL A 199 -1.37 10.19 -27.32
C VAL A 199 -0.69 9.59 -28.54
N SER A 200 -0.79 8.27 -28.68
CA SER A 200 -0.28 7.48 -29.78
C SER A 200 -1.40 7.07 -30.74
N LYS A 201 -1.02 6.63 -31.95
CA LYS A 201 -1.99 6.14 -32.94
C LYS A 201 -2.78 4.93 -32.39
N GLY A 202 -4.10 5.03 -32.39
CA GLY A 202 -4.99 3.97 -31.88
C GLY A 202 -5.44 4.15 -30.44
N ASP A 203 -4.91 5.15 -29.73
CA ASP A 203 -5.34 5.47 -28.39
C ASP A 203 -6.76 6.01 -28.34
N THR A 204 -7.44 5.68 -27.26
CA THR A 204 -8.74 6.24 -26.89
C THR A 204 -8.69 6.77 -25.46
N LEU A 205 -9.50 7.79 -25.14
CA LEU A 205 -9.61 8.27 -23.76
C LEU A 205 -9.94 7.14 -22.78
N TRP A 206 -10.79 6.19 -23.18
CA TRP A 206 -11.12 5.03 -22.36
C TRP A 206 -9.93 4.10 -22.15
N GLY A 207 -9.15 3.81 -23.19
CA GLY A 207 -7.94 2.99 -23.11
C GLY A 207 -6.88 3.61 -22.21
N ILE A 208 -6.66 4.92 -22.35
CA ILE A 208 -5.71 5.69 -21.54
C ILE A 208 -6.20 5.75 -20.09
N ALA A 209 -7.46 6.11 -19.85
CA ALA A 209 -8.06 6.16 -18.53
C ALA A 209 -7.92 4.81 -17.79
N ARG A 210 -8.24 3.70 -18.48
CA ARG A 210 -8.08 2.34 -17.94
C ARG A 210 -6.62 2.00 -17.63
N LYS A 211 -5.68 2.39 -18.50
CA LYS A 211 -4.23 2.12 -18.31
C LYS A 211 -3.69 2.79 -17.06
N TYR A 212 -4.21 3.97 -16.73
CA TYR A 212 -3.72 4.78 -15.61
C TYR A 212 -4.64 4.76 -14.39
N GLY A 213 -5.71 3.96 -14.40
CA GLY A 213 -6.62 3.81 -13.25
C GLY A 213 -7.45 5.07 -12.93
N VAL A 214 -7.70 5.92 -13.93
CA VAL A 214 -8.52 7.13 -13.79
C VAL A 214 -9.81 6.99 -14.59
N SER A 215 -10.83 7.79 -14.28
CA SER A 215 -12.05 7.83 -15.09
C SER A 215 -11.85 8.67 -16.37
N VAL A 216 -12.65 8.40 -17.41
CA VAL A 216 -12.67 9.21 -18.62
C VAL A 216 -13.08 10.65 -18.33
N GLU A 217 -13.99 10.84 -17.37
CA GLU A 217 -14.49 12.15 -16.95
C GLU A 217 -13.38 12.97 -16.27
N GLU A 218 -12.62 12.37 -15.35
CA GLU A 218 -11.47 13.01 -14.71
C GLU A 218 -10.40 13.39 -15.74
N LEU A 219 -10.09 12.45 -16.65
CA LEU A 219 -9.12 12.72 -17.72
C LEU A 219 -9.56 13.88 -18.61
N LYS A 220 -10.85 13.96 -18.93
CA LYS A 220 -11.43 15.08 -19.69
C LYS A 220 -11.37 16.39 -18.93
N ASN A 221 -11.84 16.39 -17.69
CA ASN A 221 -11.90 17.59 -16.85
C ASN A 221 -10.50 18.19 -16.64
N LYS A 222 -9.52 17.33 -16.34
CA LYS A 222 -8.13 17.76 -16.10
C LYS A 222 -7.47 18.35 -17.34
N ASN A 223 -7.89 17.89 -18.52
CA ASN A 223 -7.35 18.33 -19.81
C ASN A 223 -8.26 19.31 -20.57
N ASN A 224 -9.32 19.79 -19.93
CA ASN A 224 -10.33 20.67 -20.52
C ASN A 224 -10.90 20.12 -21.85
N LEU A 225 -11.09 18.79 -21.94
CA LEU A 225 -11.60 18.14 -23.13
C LEU A 225 -13.13 18.17 -23.16
N THR A 226 -13.69 18.75 -24.21
CA THR A 226 -15.15 18.80 -24.43
C THR A 226 -15.69 17.58 -25.16
N SER A 227 -14.78 16.78 -25.79
CA SER A 227 -15.14 15.56 -26.53
C SER A 227 -14.20 14.40 -26.16
N ASN A 228 -14.50 13.21 -26.71
CA ASN A 228 -13.63 12.03 -26.55
C ASN A 228 -12.54 11.94 -27.63
N SER A 229 -12.48 12.90 -28.55
CA SER A 229 -11.50 12.91 -29.64
C SER A 229 -10.13 13.30 -29.13
N LEU A 230 -9.12 12.55 -29.54
CA LEU A 230 -7.72 12.79 -29.24
C LEU A 230 -6.92 13.00 -30.52
N SER A 231 -5.91 13.86 -30.46
CA SER A 231 -4.92 14.03 -31.53
C SER A 231 -3.65 13.26 -31.23
N ILE A 232 -3.07 12.60 -32.22
CA ILE A 232 -1.75 11.95 -32.06
C ILE A 232 -0.74 13.02 -31.68
N GLY A 233 0.09 12.75 -30.67
CA GLY A 233 1.04 13.71 -30.11
C GLY A 233 0.44 14.65 -29.05
N GLN A 234 -0.87 14.62 -28.81
CA GLN A 234 -1.50 15.38 -27.74
C GLN A 234 -0.96 14.92 -26.39
N VAL A 235 -0.58 15.88 -25.55
CA VAL A 235 -0.12 15.60 -24.18
C VAL A 235 -1.34 15.69 -23.26
N LEU A 236 -1.64 14.59 -22.58
CA LEU A 236 -2.68 14.53 -21.57
C LEU A 236 -2.05 14.54 -20.17
N LEU A 237 -2.57 15.37 -19.29
CA LEU A 237 -2.30 15.32 -17.86
C LEU A 237 -3.08 14.14 -17.28
N ILE A 238 -2.35 13.15 -16.74
CA ILE A 238 -2.92 12.01 -16.04
C ILE A 238 -2.81 12.30 -14.55
N SER A 239 -3.91 12.29 -13.80
CA SER A 239 -3.85 12.27 -12.35
C SER A 239 -3.43 10.87 -11.91
N GLY A 240 -2.48 10.76 -10.99
CA GLY A 240 -2.47 9.63 -10.08
C GLY A 240 -3.71 9.77 -9.16
N SER A 241 -4.27 8.64 -8.76
CA SER A 241 -5.43 8.64 -7.89
C SER A 241 -5.11 9.35 -6.57
N ASP A 242 -5.52 10.62 -6.47
CA ASP A 242 -5.88 11.12 -5.15
C ASP A 242 -7.02 10.23 -4.63
N ASN A 243 -7.12 10.02 -3.33
CA ASN A 243 -8.30 9.47 -2.68
C ASN A 243 -9.52 10.41 -2.85
N ALA A 244 -9.73 10.95 -4.06
CA ALA A 244 -10.93 11.60 -4.47
C ALA A 244 -11.97 10.51 -4.65
N HIS A 245 -12.90 10.43 -3.74
CA HIS A 245 -14.05 9.58 -3.86
C HIS A 245 -14.80 9.94 -5.15
N GLU A 246 -14.74 9.06 -6.15
CA GLU A 246 -15.58 9.19 -7.34
C GLU A 246 -17.05 8.99 -6.92
N TYR A 247 -17.94 9.85 -7.40
CA TYR A 247 -19.37 9.67 -7.18
C TYR A 247 -19.99 9.08 -8.43
N TYR A 248 -20.61 7.92 -8.29
CA TYR A 248 -21.42 7.30 -9.34
C TYR A 248 -22.89 7.66 -9.15
N THR A 249 -23.55 8.13 -10.21
CA THR A 249 -24.98 8.34 -10.19
C THR A 249 -25.68 7.09 -10.69
N VAL A 250 -26.55 6.52 -9.86
CA VAL A 250 -27.29 5.28 -10.14
C VAL A 250 -28.24 5.48 -11.32
N ASN A 251 -28.12 4.63 -12.34
CA ASN A 251 -29.00 4.60 -13.50
C ASN A 251 -30.08 3.51 -13.36
N LYS A 252 -31.11 3.59 -14.20
CA LYS A 252 -32.16 2.59 -14.24
C LYS A 252 -31.57 1.21 -14.59
N GLY A 253 -31.81 0.20 -13.75
CA GLY A 253 -31.30 -1.16 -13.90
C GLY A 253 -29.98 -1.42 -13.19
N ASP A 254 -29.35 -0.42 -12.57
CA ASP A 254 -28.17 -0.63 -11.76
C ASP A 254 -28.49 -1.38 -10.46
N THR A 255 -27.52 -2.16 -10.04
CA THR A 255 -27.49 -2.80 -8.73
C THR A 255 -26.16 -2.49 -8.06
N LEU A 256 -26.09 -2.54 -6.72
CA LEU A 256 -24.80 -2.41 -6.01
C LEU A 256 -23.76 -3.38 -6.57
N TYR A 257 -24.19 -4.56 -6.98
CA TYR A 257 -23.32 -5.56 -7.58
C TYR A 257 -22.76 -5.12 -8.94
N SER A 258 -23.62 -4.65 -9.86
CA SER A 258 -23.16 -4.17 -11.19
C SER A 258 -22.21 -2.98 -11.06
N ILE A 259 -22.47 -2.10 -10.09
CA ILE A 259 -21.64 -0.94 -9.80
C ILE A 259 -20.31 -1.39 -9.16
N ALA A 260 -20.33 -2.26 -8.14
CA ALA A 260 -19.13 -2.80 -7.52
C ALA A 260 -18.21 -3.47 -8.54
N LYS A 261 -18.79 -4.30 -9.43
CA LYS A 261 -18.06 -4.95 -10.51
C LYS A 261 -17.44 -3.94 -11.50
N ARG A 262 -18.18 -2.90 -11.85
CA ARG A 262 -17.70 -1.83 -12.77
C ARG A 262 -16.48 -1.11 -12.21
N TYR A 263 -16.44 -0.88 -10.90
CA TYR A 263 -15.40 -0.11 -10.22
C TYR A 263 -14.37 -0.96 -9.48
N GLY A 264 -14.36 -2.29 -9.66
CA GLY A 264 -13.37 -3.19 -9.06
C GLY A 264 -13.40 -3.22 -7.52
N THR A 265 -14.56 -2.93 -6.93
CA THR A 265 -14.78 -2.93 -5.48
C THR A 265 -15.78 -4.01 -5.07
N SER A 266 -16.06 -4.13 -3.78
CA SER A 266 -17.09 -5.05 -3.26
C SER A 266 -18.39 -4.34 -2.94
N VAL A 267 -19.51 -5.10 -2.95
CA VAL A 267 -20.82 -4.61 -2.50
C VAL A 267 -20.74 -4.15 -1.04
N SER A 268 -19.97 -4.87 -0.21
CA SER A 268 -19.75 -4.52 1.20
C SER A 268 -19.08 -3.17 1.35
N SER A 269 -17.98 -2.94 0.61
CA SER A 269 -17.26 -1.66 0.61
C SER A 269 -18.14 -0.52 0.12
N LEU A 270 -18.93 -0.74 -0.96
CA LEU A 270 -19.88 0.29 -1.44
C LEU A 270 -20.94 0.63 -0.39
N LYS A 271 -21.44 -0.37 0.34
CA LYS A 271 -22.41 -0.15 1.42
C LYS A 271 -21.80 0.64 2.58
N GLU A 272 -20.62 0.24 3.01
CA GLU A 272 -19.91 0.85 4.14
C GLU A 272 -19.60 2.34 3.89
N ILE A 273 -18.95 2.65 2.77
CA ILE A 273 -18.56 4.04 2.44
C ILE A 273 -19.75 4.96 2.13
N ASN A 274 -20.93 4.37 1.80
CA ASN A 274 -22.16 5.10 1.52
C ASN A 274 -23.20 4.98 2.64
N ASN A 275 -22.86 4.36 3.77
CA ASN A 275 -23.76 4.12 4.91
C ASN A 275 -25.08 3.46 4.50
N LEU A 276 -25.05 2.51 3.55
CA LEU A 276 -26.24 1.83 3.05
C LEU A 276 -26.63 0.68 3.96
N SER A 277 -27.82 0.70 4.51
CA SER A 277 -28.37 -0.38 5.33
C SER A 277 -28.97 -1.54 4.48
N SER A 278 -29.28 -1.29 3.21
CA SER A 278 -29.88 -2.28 2.29
C SER A 278 -29.15 -2.28 0.93
N ASN A 279 -29.56 -3.20 0.05
CA ASN A 279 -29.05 -3.26 -1.33
C ASN A 279 -29.90 -2.42 -2.32
N ASN A 280 -30.96 -1.79 -1.84
CA ASN A 280 -31.85 -1.02 -2.68
C ASN A 280 -31.20 0.32 -3.07
N LEU A 281 -31.24 0.62 -4.36
CA LEU A 281 -30.75 1.88 -4.91
C LEU A 281 -31.89 2.64 -5.57
N SER A 282 -31.83 3.95 -5.49
CA SER A 282 -32.74 4.84 -6.22
C SER A 282 -32.06 5.39 -7.46
N VAL A 283 -32.76 5.46 -8.59
CA VAL A 283 -32.25 6.12 -9.79
C VAL A 283 -31.94 7.59 -9.47
N GLY A 284 -30.75 8.05 -9.86
CA GLY A 284 -30.25 9.39 -9.50
C GLY A 284 -29.50 9.45 -8.17
N GLN A 285 -29.49 8.37 -7.38
CA GLN A 285 -28.72 8.31 -6.14
C GLN A 285 -27.23 8.43 -6.45
N LYS A 286 -26.50 9.28 -5.73
CA LYS A 286 -25.05 9.37 -5.83
C LYS A 286 -24.39 8.41 -4.84
N LEU A 287 -23.57 7.53 -5.35
CA LEU A 287 -22.76 6.61 -4.57
C LEU A 287 -21.30 7.04 -4.62
N LYS A 288 -20.69 7.17 -3.47
CA LYS A 288 -19.25 7.31 -3.30
C LYS A 288 -18.57 6.02 -3.71
N ILE A 289 -17.58 6.10 -4.60
CA ILE A 289 -16.80 4.95 -5.07
C ILE A 289 -15.37 5.11 -4.57
N VAL A 290 -14.81 4.06 -3.96
CA VAL A 290 -13.36 3.97 -3.70
C VAL A 290 -12.79 3.01 -4.71
N ASN A 291 -11.91 3.50 -5.57
CA ASN A 291 -11.13 2.67 -6.47
C ASN A 291 -9.99 2.02 -5.67
N ASN A 292 -10.28 0.95 -4.94
CA ASN A 292 -9.23 0.13 -4.36
C ASN A 292 -8.62 -0.75 -5.46
N THR A 293 -7.57 -0.26 -6.12
CA THR A 293 -6.72 -1.08 -7.00
C THR A 293 -5.67 -1.91 -6.24
N SER A 294 -5.69 -1.88 -4.92
CA SER A 294 -4.84 -2.70 -4.06
C SER A 294 -5.74 -3.52 -3.12
N ASP A 295 -5.70 -4.82 -3.29
CA ASP A 295 -6.32 -5.90 -2.54
C ASP A 295 -7.57 -6.54 -3.17
N VAL A 296 -7.38 -7.08 -4.38
CA VAL A 296 -7.99 -8.38 -4.65
C VAL A 296 -6.88 -9.41 -4.42
N PRO A 297 -6.90 -10.17 -3.33
CA PRO A 297 -6.05 -11.34 -3.22
C PRO A 297 -6.42 -12.26 -4.38
N ASN A 298 -5.49 -12.49 -5.27
CA ASN A 298 -5.62 -13.39 -6.41
C ASN A 298 -5.54 -14.85 -5.92
N ASN A 299 -6.36 -15.21 -4.93
CA ASN A 299 -6.52 -16.57 -4.45
C ASN A 299 -7.88 -17.10 -4.91
N ILE A 300 -7.93 -17.53 -6.16
CA ILE A 300 -9.07 -18.28 -6.72
C ILE A 300 -8.71 -19.76 -6.63
N ASN A 301 -9.42 -20.51 -5.81
CA ASN A 301 -9.37 -21.95 -5.82
C ASN A 301 -10.23 -22.49 -6.97
N THR A 302 -9.89 -23.63 -7.54
CA THR A 302 -10.75 -24.32 -8.50
C THR A 302 -11.36 -25.54 -7.86
N TYR A 303 -12.64 -25.81 -8.17
CA TYR A 303 -13.38 -26.97 -7.71
C TYR A 303 -13.99 -27.70 -8.90
N ALA A 304 -13.70 -28.99 -9.02
CA ALA A 304 -14.34 -29.83 -10.02
C ALA A 304 -15.66 -30.43 -9.45
N VAL A 305 -16.78 -30.12 -10.08
CA VAL A 305 -18.10 -30.59 -9.67
C VAL A 305 -18.18 -32.13 -9.72
N LYS A 306 -18.62 -32.73 -8.64
CA LYS A 306 -18.78 -34.19 -8.48
C LYS A 306 -20.25 -34.60 -8.55
N ALA A 307 -20.51 -35.88 -8.73
CA ALA A 307 -21.87 -36.41 -8.66
C ALA A 307 -22.53 -36.13 -7.29
N GLY A 308 -23.72 -35.56 -7.29
CA GLY A 308 -24.45 -35.15 -6.07
C GLY A 308 -24.10 -33.78 -5.54
N ASP A 309 -23.26 -33.02 -6.23
CA ASP A 309 -22.99 -31.62 -5.88
C ASP A 309 -24.10 -30.70 -6.40
N ASN A 310 -24.27 -29.60 -5.65
CA ASN A 310 -25.02 -28.44 -6.05
C ASN A 310 -24.31 -27.18 -5.54
N LEU A 311 -24.67 -26.03 -6.10
CA LEU A 311 -24.03 -24.76 -5.73
C LEU A 311 -24.06 -24.45 -4.23
N TYR A 312 -25.17 -24.83 -3.55
CA TYR A 312 -25.33 -24.60 -2.12
C TYR A 312 -24.34 -25.45 -1.29
N LYS A 313 -24.19 -26.74 -1.64
CA LYS A 313 -23.22 -27.63 -0.98
C LYS A 313 -21.79 -27.16 -1.19
N ILE A 314 -21.42 -26.83 -2.44
CA ILE A 314 -20.08 -26.35 -2.78
C ILE A 314 -19.78 -25.01 -2.06
N ALA A 315 -20.73 -24.09 -2.05
CA ALA A 315 -20.60 -22.80 -1.36
C ALA A 315 -20.35 -22.99 0.14
N ARG A 316 -21.16 -23.86 0.77
CA ARG A 316 -21.05 -24.19 2.19
C ARG A 316 -19.71 -24.82 2.55
N GLU A 317 -19.24 -25.79 1.74
CA GLU A 317 -17.96 -26.49 1.99
C GLU A 317 -16.75 -25.60 1.81
N ASN A 318 -16.86 -24.56 0.97
CA ASN A 318 -15.80 -23.59 0.72
C ASN A 318 -15.96 -22.27 1.48
N ASN A 319 -16.98 -22.17 2.34
CA ASN A 319 -17.24 -20.98 3.18
C ASN A 319 -17.45 -19.69 2.38
N VAL A 320 -18.14 -19.79 1.25
CA VAL A 320 -18.50 -18.71 0.33
C VAL A 320 -19.99 -18.74 0.03
N SER A 321 -20.56 -17.67 -0.52
CA SER A 321 -21.96 -17.66 -0.92
C SER A 321 -22.18 -18.27 -2.31
N VAL A 322 -23.40 -18.79 -2.56
CA VAL A 322 -23.82 -19.26 -3.89
C VAL A 322 -23.71 -18.13 -4.93
N SER A 323 -24.06 -16.91 -4.52
CA SER A 323 -23.98 -15.73 -5.39
C SER A 323 -22.56 -15.40 -5.82
N GLU A 324 -21.58 -15.56 -4.93
CA GLU A 324 -20.15 -15.36 -5.25
C GLU A 324 -19.65 -16.41 -6.24
N ILE A 325 -20.00 -17.68 -6.04
CA ILE A 325 -19.66 -18.73 -7.01
C ILE A 325 -20.31 -18.47 -8.37
N LYS A 326 -21.61 -18.19 -8.40
CA LYS A 326 -22.32 -17.88 -9.66
C LYS A 326 -21.69 -16.72 -10.40
N SER A 327 -21.38 -15.69 -9.69
CA SER A 327 -20.78 -14.47 -10.19
C SER A 327 -19.39 -14.68 -10.78
N LEU A 328 -18.53 -15.38 -10.04
CA LEU A 328 -17.14 -15.63 -10.44
C LEU A 328 -17.06 -16.57 -11.67
N ASN A 329 -18.13 -17.36 -11.89
CA ASN A 329 -18.22 -18.33 -12.98
C ASN A 329 -19.21 -17.94 -14.07
N ASN A 330 -19.82 -16.75 -14.03
CA ASN A 330 -20.85 -16.28 -14.96
C ASN A 330 -22.05 -17.25 -15.10
N LEU A 331 -22.48 -17.87 -14.00
CA LEU A 331 -23.59 -18.82 -14.02
C LEU A 331 -24.93 -18.08 -13.95
N ASN A 332 -25.79 -18.30 -14.96
CA ASN A 332 -27.14 -17.75 -15.02
C ASN A 332 -28.17 -18.63 -14.35
N SER A 333 -27.84 -19.89 -14.04
CA SER A 333 -28.70 -20.88 -13.37
C SER A 333 -27.95 -21.58 -12.24
N ASP A 334 -28.66 -22.41 -11.47
CA ASP A 334 -28.06 -23.22 -10.40
C ASP A 334 -27.60 -24.60 -10.88
N SER A 335 -27.85 -24.91 -12.16
CA SER A 335 -27.51 -26.21 -12.77
C SER A 335 -25.99 -26.31 -12.96
N LEU A 336 -25.45 -27.45 -12.53
CA LEU A 336 -24.04 -27.79 -12.67
C LEU A 336 -23.90 -29.10 -13.46
N SER A 337 -22.81 -29.20 -14.22
CA SER A 337 -22.45 -30.45 -14.90
C SER A 337 -21.33 -31.16 -14.12
N ILE A 338 -21.39 -32.47 -14.00
CA ILE A 338 -20.32 -33.27 -13.40
C ILE A 338 -19.03 -33.02 -14.22
N GLY A 339 -17.93 -32.76 -13.52
CA GLY A 339 -16.65 -32.42 -14.13
C GLY A 339 -16.49 -30.92 -14.48
N GLN A 340 -17.53 -30.10 -14.32
CA GLN A 340 -17.44 -28.66 -14.51
C GLN A 340 -16.44 -28.07 -13.51
N ILE A 341 -15.51 -27.24 -13.99
CA ILE A 341 -14.55 -26.54 -13.13
C ILE A 341 -15.15 -25.21 -12.71
N LEU A 342 -15.36 -25.06 -11.42
CA LEU A 342 -15.80 -23.80 -10.81
C LEU A 342 -14.62 -23.05 -10.19
N LYS A 343 -14.55 -21.76 -10.43
CA LYS A 343 -13.71 -20.84 -9.67
C LYS A 343 -14.39 -20.55 -8.34
N ILE A 344 -13.73 -20.82 -7.25
CA ILE A 344 -14.21 -20.60 -5.89
C ILE A 344 -13.40 -19.47 -5.27
N PRO A 345 -14.02 -18.39 -4.76
CA PRO A 345 -13.30 -17.37 -4.02
C PRO A 345 -12.58 -18.00 -2.83
N SER A 346 -11.32 -17.65 -2.58
CA SER A 346 -10.69 -18.01 -1.31
C SER A 346 -11.34 -17.20 -0.20
N SER A 347 -11.79 -17.89 0.83
CA SER A 347 -12.38 -17.27 2.01
C SER A 347 -11.28 -16.55 2.80
N ASN A 348 -11.04 -15.26 2.47
CA ASN A 348 -10.47 -14.34 3.45
C ASN A 348 -11.63 -13.84 4.31
N SER A 349 -11.85 -14.51 5.42
CA SER A 349 -12.83 -14.11 6.43
C SER A 349 -12.36 -12.83 7.11
N ALA A 350 -12.69 -11.68 6.58
CA ALA A 350 -12.89 -10.53 7.43
C ALA A 350 -14.07 -10.91 8.35
N ASN A 351 -13.81 -11.17 9.63
CA ASN A 351 -14.84 -11.47 10.60
C ASN A 351 -15.79 -10.26 10.71
N VAL A 352 -16.96 -10.35 10.11
CA VAL A 352 -18.01 -9.34 10.32
C VAL A 352 -18.49 -9.48 11.76
N ILE A 353 -18.23 -8.50 12.62
CA ILE A 353 -18.75 -8.48 13.98
C ILE A 353 -20.09 -7.76 13.98
N TYR A 354 -21.17 -8.50 14.21
CA TYR A 354 -22.50 -7.97 14.40
C TYR A 354 -22.81 -7.77 15.88
N THR A 355 -23.34 -6.60 16.24
CA THR A 355 -23.83 -6.35 17.61
C THR A 355 -25.35 -6.50 17.66
N VAL A 356 -25.84 -7.45 18.43
CA VAL A 356 -27.27 -7.76 18.58
C VAL A 356 -28.04 -6.57 19.12
N LYS A 357 -29.14 -6.23 18.45
CA LYS A 357 -30.06 -5.15 18.81
C LYS A 357 -31.36 -5.71 19.36
N ALA A 358 -32.18 -4.84 19.96
CA ALA A 358 -33.52 -5.22 20.41
C ALA A 358 -34.38 -5.71 19.23
N GLY A 359 -35.01 -6.86 19.37
CA GLY A 359 -35.84 -7.50 18.33
C GLY A 359 -35.10 -8.43 17.38
N ASP A 360 -33.78 -8.52 17.47
CA ASP A 360 -32.99 -9.45 16.64
C ASP A 360 -33.21 -10.91 17.03
N ASN A 361 -33.13 -11.74 16.03
CA ASN A 361 -33.03 -13.20 16.19
C ASN A 361 -32.04 -13.78 15.17
N LEU A 362 -31.49 -14.94 15.49
CA LEU A 362 -30.47 -15.59 14.63
C LEU A 362 -30.95 -15.84 13.20
N TYR A 363 -32.25 -16.08 13.01
CA TYR A 363 -32.80 -16.32 11.67
C TYR A 363 -32.77 -15.06 10.79
N ALA A 364 -33.21 -13.94 11.36
CA ALA A 364 -33.16 -12.64 10.67
C ALA A 364 -31.73 -12.23 10.36
N ILE A 365 -30.82 -12.35 11.33
CA ILE A 365 -29.41 -12.05 11.16
C ILE A 365 -28.79 -12.96 10.08
N ALA A 366 -29.06 -14.28 10.12
CA ALA A 366 -28.55 -15.22 9.13
C ALA A 366 -29.04 -14.87 7.71
N ARG A 367 -30.33 -14.53 7.58
CA ARG A 367 -30.90 -14.09 6.30
C ARG A 367 -30.26 -12.79 5.81
N ASP A 368 -30.10 -11.81 6.66
CA ASP A 368 -29.61 -10.47 6.31
C ASP A 368 -28.12 -10.51 5.93
N TYR A 369 -27.36 -11.45 6.47
CA TYR A 369 -25.96 -11.69 6.14
C TYR A 369 -25.75 -12.89 5.19
N ASN A 370 -26.83 -13.41 4.62
CA ASN A 370 -26.78 -14.51 3.63
C ASN A 370 -26.00 -15.75 4.11
N THR A 371 -26.17 -16.07 5.39
CA THR A 371 -25.55 -17.23 6.08
C THR A 371 -26.64 -18.10 6.71
N THR A 372 -26.26 -19.09 7.50
CA THR A 372 -27.21 -19.95 8.21
C THR A 372 -27.15 -19.76 9.71
N VAL A 373 -28.25 -20.02 10.41
CA VAL A 373 -28.30 -20.03 11.87
C VAL A 373 -27.22 -20.94 12.44
N ASP A 374 -27.05 -22.13 11.86
CA ASP A 374 -26.05 -23.10 12.32
C ASP A 374 -24.61 -22.61 12.12
N ALA A 375 -24.34 -21.92 11.02
CA ALA A 375 -23.04 -21.33 10.77
C ALA A 375 -22.71 -20.23 11.81
N ILE A 376 -23.67 -19.34 12.11
CA ILE A 376 -23.50 -18.33 13.15
C ILE A 376 -23.30 -18.99 14.52
N LYS A 377 -24.13 -19.99 14.86
CA LYS A 377 -24.01 -20.71 16.13
C LYS A 377 -22.65 -21.37 16.28
N LYS A 378 -22.21 -22.10 15.26
CA LYS A 378 -20.91 -22.78 15.25
C LYS A 378 -19.75 -21.78 15.41
N ARG A 379 -19.80 -20.66 14.67
CA ARG A 379 -18.74 -19.66 14.69
C ARG A 379 -18.61 -18.94 16.04
N ASN A 380 -19.74 -18.84 16.78
CA ASN A 380 -19.81 -18.13 18.06
C ASN A 380 -19.97 -19.09 19.26
N ASN A 381 -19.83 -20.40 19.07
CA ASN A 381 -20.03 -21.42 20.11
C ASN A 381 -21.38 -21.32 20.84
N LEU A 382 -22.45 -20.95 20.11
CA LEU A 382 -23.77 -20.81 20.69
C LEU A 382 -24.46 -22.18 20.81
N THR A 383 -24.93 -22.51 21.99
CA THR A 383 -25.68 -23.76 22.28
C THR A 383 -27.18 -23.58 22.10
N SER A 384 -27.69 -22.33 22.07
CA SER A 384 -29.11 -22.00 21.90
C SER A 384 -29.30 -20.91 20.84
N ASN A 385 -30.56 -20.58 20.52
CA ASN A 385 -30.90 -19.49 19.63
C ASN A 385 -31.15 -18.16 20.37
N LEU A 386 -31.00 -18.15 21.69
CA LEU A 386 -31.20 -16.95 22.49
C LEU A 386 -30.02 -15.99 22.30
N LEU A 387 -30.35 -14.73 22.08
CA LEU A 387 -29.39 -13.65 21.93
C LEU A 387 -29.60 -12.60 23.02
N SER A 388 -28.53 -12.00 23.46
CA SER A 388 -28.59 -10.85 24.38
C SER A 388 -28.36 -9.54 23.62
N ILE A 389 -29.10 -8.49 23.92
CA ILE A 389 -28.85 -7.16 23.35
C ILE A 389 -27.43 -6.73 23.70
N GLY A 390 -26.68 -6.23 22.71
CA GLY A 390 -25.27 -5.87 22.85
C GLY A 390 -24.30 -7.04 22.66
N GLN A 391 -24.78 -8.27 22.52
CA GLN A 391 -23.94 -9.43 22.23
C GLN A 391 -23.26 -9.25 20.87
N LYS A 392 -21.95 -9.48 20.82
CA LYS A 392 -21.19 -9.48 19.56
C LYS A 392 -21.19 -10.88 18.96
N LEU A 393 -21.62 -10.97 17.71
CA LEU A 393 -21.61 -12.19 16.91
C LEU A 393 -20.60 -12.05 15.76
N ILE A 394 -19.75 -13.05 15.62
CA ILE A 394 -18.92 -13.20 14.41
C ILE A 394 -19.81 -13.86 13.35
N ILE A 395 -20.07 -13.13 12.30
CA ILE A 395 -20.87 -13.62 11.16
C ILE A 395 -19.93 -14.28 10.16
N PRO A 396 -20.12 -15.56 9.84
CA PRO A 396 -19.30 -16.29 8.88
C PRO A 396 -19.63 -15.93 7.43
#